data_190904f87d33e8aace792612d6dae91c
#
_entry.id   190904f87d33e8aace792612d6dae91c
#
_cell.length_a   1.000
_cell.length_b   1.000
_cell.length_c   1.000
_cell.angle_alpha   90.00
_cell.angle_beta   90.00
_cell.angle_gamma   90.00
#
_symmetry.space_group_name_H-M   'P 1'
#
loop_
_entity.id
_entity.type
_entity.pdbx_description
1 polymer ?
#
loop_
_entity_poly.entity_id
_entity_poly.type
_entity_poly.pdbx_seq_one_letter_code
_entity_poly.pdbx_strand_id
1 'polypeptide(L)'
;MKVSEKYSSILLDSGNGWLSNDKATPSYLAFTKPEISFSSIGQEVTIKSQGISNLISVDPLEVLDDYLGQGYVAVGYIGYEYSEHTMEGFSSSHEKEGDKFPDVNFLLYDPESMVSGEYEDLTSHLQMPEIKKESSLNTSNEPQFHLCPNMSICQYLNMVKKGKAYIEQGDIYQVNLSQRMIAQLRIDPLEYFLKFYNVQPVPFASYINFGDFQLLSGSMELFLRKNGNKLTTNPIKGTTKRGRTAEIDTILKAKLISSEKERAENLMIVDLMRNDLGRVSLPGSVKVNKLFEVETYSTLHQMVSEVESQVDENIQVSQVVRSVFPPGSVTGAPKKRTLEVIDELEPHLRGPYCGAIGIFYPNGDFTLSVGIRIVLTKPGKATFFVGGGIVWDSDPQKEFEETLLKSQAMTKAMDISNDAG
;
A
#
# COMPACT_ATOMS: atom_id res chain seq x y z
N MET A 1 -14.24 21.83 -16.47
CA MET A 1 -13.04 21.47 -15.67
C MET A 1 -13.11 19.96 -15.50
N LYS A 2 -12.08 19.21 -15.84
CA LYS A 2 -12.09 17.77 -15.60
C LYS A 2 -12.14 17.53 -14.10
N VAL A 3 -12.83 16.48 -13.65
CA VAL A 3 -12.96 16.12 -12.23
C VAL A 3 -11.60 15.98 -11.54
N SER A 4 -10.60 15.45 -12.27
CA SER A 4 -9.21 15.28 -11.85
C SER A 4 -8.40 16.59 -11.64
N GLU A 5 -8.96 17.75 -11.99
CA GLU A 5 -8.25 19.03 -11.84
C GLU A 5 -8.56 19.73 -10.49
N LYS A 6 -9.53 19.24 -9.73
CA LYS A 6 -9.96 19.87 -8.47
C LYS A 6 -9.07 19.50 -7.29
N TYR A 7 -8.69 18.22 -7.18
CA TYR A 7 -7.90 17.70 -6.06
C TYR A 7 -6.65 17.00 -6.58
N SER A 8 -5.50 17.30 -5.98
CA SER A 8 -4.25 16.60 -6.24
C SER A 8 -4.04 15.39 -5.33
N SER A 9 -4.66 15.38 -4.13
CA SER A 9 -4.66 14.21 -3.24
C SER A 9 -6.02 14.01 -2.61
N ILE A 10 -6.47 12.76 -2.55
CA ILE A 10 -7.70 12.32 -1.88
C ILE A 10 -7.37 11.05 -1.10
N LEU A 11 -7.65 11.06 0.20
CA LEU A 11 -7.53 9.91 1.09
C LEU A 11 -8.94 9.52 1.55
N LEU A 12 -9.34 8.28 1.26
CA LEU A 12 -10.66 7.75 1.64
C LEU A 12 -10.52 6.74 2.77
N ASP A 13 -11.37 6.87 3.77
CA ASP A 13 -11.41 6.05 4.97
C ASP A 13 -12.76 5.36 5.09
N SER A 14 -12.78 4.03 5.03
CA SER A 14 -13.99 3.24 5.26
C SER A 14 -14.24 2.90 6.74
N GLY A 15 -13.39 3.39 7.64
CA GLY A 15 -13.41 3.19 9.09
C GLY A 15 -12.04 2.75 9.62
N ASN A 16 -11.58 3.40 10.70
CA ASN A 16 -10.30 3.14 11.38
C ASN A 16 -9.04 3.24 10.52
N GLY A 17 -9.10 3.98 9.41
CA GLY A 17 -7.99 4.18 8.47
C GLY A 17 -7.24 5.49 8.70
N TRP A 18 -7.26 6.37 7.71
CA TRP A 18 -6.50 7.62 7.71
C TRP A 18 -6.80 8.55 8.89
N LEU A 19 -8.05 8.60 9.33
CA LEU A 19 -8.53 9.57 10.33
C LEU A 19 -8.55 9.04 11.76
N SER A 20 -8.21 7.77 12.00
CA SER A 20 -8.27 7.10 13.32
C SER A 20 -9.53 7.40 14.14
N ASN A 21 -10.64 7.66 13.47
CA ASN A 21 -11.93 7.94 14.10
C ASN A 21 -12.78 6.66 14.10
N ASP A 22 -13.40 6.32 15.22
CA ASP A 22 -14.38 5.22 15.35
C ASP A 22 -15.69 5.46 14.55
N LYS A 23 -15.65 6.32 13.52
CA LYS A 23 -16.82 6.62 12.70
C LYS A 23 -17.11 5.45 11.75
N ALA A 24 -18.32 4.94 11.85
CA ALA A 24 -18.84 3.91 10.96
C ALA A 24 -19.13 4.42 9.52
N THR A 25 -19.15 5.73 9.31
CA THR A 25 -19.41 6.38 8.03
C THR A 25 -18.11 6.61 7.28
N PRO A 26 -18.05 6.20 5.99
CA PRO A 26 -16.92 6.50 5.12
C PRO A 26 -16.67 8.00 5.04
N SER A 27 -15.41 8.41 5.18
CA SER A 27 -14.99 9.80 5.22
C SER A 27 -13.81 10.06 4.29
N TYR A 28 -13.49 11.34 4.05
CA TYR A 28 -12.36 11.71 3.21
C TYR A 28 -11.55 12.87 3.79
N LEU A 29 -10.26 12.89 3.38
CA LEU A 29 -9.40 14.06 3.37
C LEU A 29 -9.03 14.38 1.93
N ALA A 30 -9.11 15.64 1.53
CA ALA A 30 -8.72 16.06 0.20
C ALA A 30 -7.90 17.34 0.23
N PHE A 31 -6.96 17.45 -0.71
CA PHE A 31 -6.06 18.57 -0.88
C PHE A 31 -6.11 19.06 -2.32
N THR A 32 -6.19 20.37 -2.52
CA THR A 32 -6.37 20.94 -3.86
C THR A 32 -5.04 21.05 -4.62
N LYS A 33 -4.20 22.01 -4.25
CA LYS A 33 -2.96 22.30 -4.96
C LYS A 33 -1.77 22.28 -4.01
N PRO A 34 -0.75 21.46 -4.28
CA PRO A 34 0.47 21.50 -3.49
C PRO A 34 1.23 22.79 -3.75
N GLU A 35 1.84 23.36 -2.72
CA GLU A 35 2.73 24.51 -2.85
C GLU A 35 4.13 24.08 -3.31
N ILE A 36 4.55 22.94 -2.82
CA ILE A 36 5.85 22.34 -3.08
C ILE A 36 5.65 20.86 -3.37
N SER A 37 6.50 20.31 -4.20
CA SER A 37 6.67 18.86 -4.32
C SER A 37 8.14 18.50 -4.29
N PHE A 38 8.47 17.34 -3.75
CA PHE A 38 9.81 16.80 -3.91
C PHE A 38 9.76 15.31 -4.24
N SER A 39 10.75 14.88 -5.01
CA SER A 39 10.94 13.48 -5.38
C SER A 39 12.40 13.12 -5.39
N SER A 40 12.73 11.86 -5.12
CA SER A 40 14.13 11.40 -5.15
C SER A 40 14.31 10.16 -6.02
N ILE A 41 15.52 10.05 -6.56
CA ILE A 41 16.10 8.80 -7.09
C ILE A 41 17.45 8.66 -6.40
N GLY A 42 17.60 7.62 -5.58
CA GLY A 42 18.73 7.53 -4.66
C GLY A 42 18.77 8.74 -3.72
N GLN A 43 19.95 9.37 -3.62
CA GLN A 43 20.17 10.58 -2.81
C GLN A 43 19.94 11.89 -3.59
N GLU A 44 19.59 11.82 -4.86
CA GLU A 44 19.28 13.02 -5.66
C GLU A 44 17.82 13.41 -5.45
N VAL A 45 17.60 14.51 -4.73
CA VAL A 45 16.27 15.04 -4.43
C VAL A 45 15.99 16.25 -5.32
N THR A 46 14.93 16.15 -6.11
CA THR A 46 14.40 17.28 -6.91
C THR A 46 13.25 17.93 -6.15
N ILE A 47 13.40 19.21 -5.83
CA ILE A 47 12.37 20.03 -5.17
C ILE A 47 11.78 20.99 -6.21
N LYS A 48 10.44 21.01 -6.34
CA LYS A 48 9.71 21.89 -7.24
C LYS A 48 8.80 22.83 -6.44
N SER A 49 8.96 24.13 -6.61
CA SER A 49 8.11 25.16 -6.02
C SER A 49 7.97 26.33 -6.98
N GLN A 50 6.77 26.84 -7.19
CA GLN A 50 6.46 28.02 -8.03
C GLN A 50 7.09 27.98 -9.44
N GLY A 51 7.19 26.80 -10.04
CA GLY A 51 7.79 26.61 -11.36
C GLY A 51 9.33 26.53 -11.38
N ILE A 52 9.98 26.65 -10.23
CA ILE A 52 11.43 26.48 -10.06
C ILE A 52 11.71 25.03 -9.63
N SER A 53 12.75 24.43 -10.18
CA SER A 53 13.21 23.09 -9.84
C SER A 53 14.67 23.15 -9.35
N ASN A 54 14.90 22.69 -8.14
CA ASN A 54 16.22 22.61 -7.52
C ASN A 54 16.58 21.14 -7.29
N LEU A 55 17.83 20.79 -7.57
CA LEU A 55 18.40 19.47 -7.30
C LEU A 55 19.40 19.58 -6.14
N ILE A 56 19.23 18.73 -5.13
CA ILE A 56 20.13 18.64 -3.98
C ILE A 56 20.49 17.18 -3.73
N SER A 57 21.62 16.93 -3.09
CA SER A 57 22.06 15.57 -2.71
C SER A 57 21.97 15.42 -1.19
N VAL A 58 20.89 14.79 -0.72
CA VAL A 58 20.58 14.60 0.69
C VAL A 58 19.59 13.44 0.82
N ASP A 59 19.46 12.86 2.00
CA ASP A 59 18.43 11.87 2.25
C ASP A 59 17.03 12.51 2.14
N PRO A 60 16.13 11.97 1.29
CA PRO A 60 14.81 12.56 1.07
C PRO A 60 13.91 12.62 2.31
N LEU A 61 14.14 11.76 3.31
CA LEU A 61 13.40 11.84 4.57
C LEU A 61 13.87 12.97 5.49
N GLU A 62 15.10 13.46 5.33
CA GLU A 62 15.53 14.70 6.01
C GLU A 62 14.85 15.92 5.40
N VAL A 63 14.67 15.93 4.08
CA VAL A 63 13.86 16.97 3.40
C VAL A 63 12.42 16.96 3.91
N LEU A 64 11.86 15.77 4.15
CA LEU A 64 10.53 15.64 4.75
C LEU A 64 10.47 16.26 6.14
N ASP A 65 11.43 15.91 7.03
CA ASP A 65 11.51 16.47 8.39
C ASP A 65 11.59 18.01 8.36
N ASP A 66 12.42 18.58 7.47
CA ASP A 66 12.59 20.02 7.31
C ASP A 66 11.27 20.72 6.93
N TYR A 67 10.51 20.17 5.99
CA TYR A 67 9.23 20.76 5.57
C TYR A 67 8.12 20.57 6.62
N LEU A 68 8.10 19.45 7.33
CA LEU A 68 7.20 19.28 8.47
C LEU A 68 7.50 20.32 9.56
N GLY A 69 8.78 20.57 9.85
CA GLY A 69 9.21 21.64 10.78
C GLY A 69 8.85 23.05 10.33
N GLN A 70 8.65 23.28 9.03
CA GLN A 70 8.16 24.54 8.47
C GLN A 70 6.61 24.65 8.50
N GLY A 71 5.90 23.63 8.94
CA GLY A 71 4.45 23.65 9.10
C GLY A 71 3.65 23.03 7.97
N TYR A 72 4.28 22.38 6.98
CA TYR A 72 3.57 21.72 5.88
C TYR A 72 2.99 20.36 6.27
N VAL A 73 1.86 20.01 5.64
CA VAL A 73 1.35 18.64 5.59
C VAL A 73 1.92 17.98 4.33
N ALA A 74 2.46 16.76 4.47
CA ALA A 74 2.99 16.01 3.34
C ALA A 74 2.11 14.79 3.02
N VAL A 75 1.74 14.62 1.74
CA VAL A 75 1.03 13.44 1.24
C VAL A 75 1.83 12.82 0.11
N GLY A 76 2.11 11.52 0.18
CA GLY A 76 2.92 10.87 -0.83
C GLY A 76 3.27 9.43 -0.49
N TYR A 77 4.43 9.00 -0.97
CA TYR A 77 4.89 7.63 -0.74
C TYR A 77 6.41 7.53 -0.57
N ILE A 78 6.81 6.47 0.10
CA ILE A 78 8.17 5.95 0.18
C ILE A 78 8.16 4.62 -0.57
N GLY A 79 8.84 4.54 -1.71
CA GLY A 79 8.89 3.36 -2.57
C GLY A 79 9.79 2.27 -2.01
N TYR A 80 9.56 1.06 -2.48
CA TYR A 80 10.29 -0.12 -2.02
C TYR A 80 11.81 0.00 -2.19
N GLU A 81 12.27 0.62 -3.28
CA GLU A 81 13.70 0.81 -3.59
C GLU A 81 14.40 1.70 -2.56
N TYR A 82 13.68 2.55 -1.81
CA TYR A 82 14.26 3.28 -0.67
C TYR A 82 14.84 2.34 0.41
N SER A 83 14.52 1.04 0.37
CA SER A 83 15.12 0.03 1.25
C SER A 83 16.65 -0.05 1.16
N GLU A 84 17.26 0.38 0.05
CA GLU A 84 18.72 0.49 -0.10
C GLU A 84 19.33 1.49 0.91
N HIS A 85 18.56 2.50 1.30
CA HIS A 85 18.99 3.51 2.28
C HIS A 85 18.74 3.09 3.74
N THR A 86 17.86 2.11 3.96
CA THR A 86 17.47 1.68 5.32
C THR A 86 18.12 0.37 5.76
N MET A 87 18.62 -0.42 4.80
CA MET A 87 19.22 -1.74 5.05
C MET A 87 20.72 -1.72 4.80
N GLU A 88 21.50 -1.61 5.86
CA GLU A 88 22.96 -1.60 5.79
C GLU A 88 23.52 -2.80 5.01
N GLY A 89 24.34 -2.52 4.00
CA GLY A 89 24.96 -3.51 3.13
C GLY A 89 24.00 -4.25 2.20
N PHE A 90 22.81 -3.69 1.93
CA PHE A 90 21.96 -4.08 0.81
C PHE A 90 22.09 -3.03 -0.28
N SER A 91 22.26 -3.48 -1.51
CA SER A 91 22.19 -2.68 -2.73
C SER A 91 21.62 -3.55 -3.83
N SER A 92 20.65 -3.05 -4.58
CA SER A 92 20.12 -3.73 -5.75
C SER A 92 21.19 -3.76 -6.83
N SER A 93 21.43 -4.95 -7.38
CA SER A 93 22.54 -5.21 -8.29
C SER A 93 22.12 -5.27 -9.77
N HIS A 94 20.83 -5.17 -10.06
CA HIS A 94 20.32 -5.47 -11.39
C HIS A 94 19.62 -4.29 -12.06
N GLU A 95 19.95 -4.07 -13.35
CA GLU A 95 19.08 -3.29 -14.22
C GLU A 95 17.77 -4.05 -14.44
N LYS A 96 16.68 -3.51 -13.89
CA LYS A 96 15.35 -4.11 -13.96
C LYS A 96 14.48 -3.42 -14.99
N GLU A 97 13.58 -4.20 -15.58
CA GLU A 97 12.66 -3.72 -16.60
C GLU A 97 11.52 -2.88 -16.00
N GLY A 98 11.06 -1.90 -16.75
CA GLY A 98 9.83 -1.17 -16.50
C GLY A 98 9.98 0.32 -16.31
N ASP A 99 8.84 0.96 -15.98
CA ASP A 99 8.84 2.38 -15.66
C ASP A 99 9.60 2.60 -14.35
N LYS A 100 10.54 3.53 -14.36
CA LYS A 100 11.18 4.01 -13.13
C LYS A 100 10.27 5.07 -12.50
N PHE A 101 9.92 4.84 -11.25
CA PHE A 101 9.23 5.81 -10.41
C PHE A 101 10.22 6.35 -9.38
N PRO A 102 10.03 7.56 -8.84
CA PRO A 102 10.85 8.06 -7.74
C PRO A 102 10.85 7.11 -6.55
N ASP A 103 11.98 7.01 -5.85
CA ASP A 103 12.10 6.20 -4.63
C ASP A 103 11.28 6.81 -3.49
N VAL A 104 11.22 8.15 -3.44
CA VAL A 104 10.36 8.92 -2.53
C VAL A 104 9.70 10.03 -3.31
N ASN A 105 8.40 10.29 -3.07
CA ASN A 105 7.69 11.37 -3.74
C ASN A 105 6.58 11.93 -2.84
N PHE A 106 6.66 13.22 -2.52
CA PHE A 106 5.72 13.92 -1.67
C PHE A 106 5.21 15.22 -2.29
N LEU A 107 3.93 15.49 -2.05
CA LEU A 107 3.25 16.75 -2.27
C LEU A 107 3.07 17.44 -0.92
N LEU A 108 3.46 18.70 -0.83
CA LEU A 108 3.45 19.49 0.40
C LEU A 108 2.36 20.55 0.33
N TYR A 109 1.54 20.61 1.36
CA TYR A 109 0.35 21.43 1.43
C TYR A 109 0.36 22.34 2.65
N ASP A 110 -0.19 23.54 2.50
CA ASP A 110 -0.61 24.33 3.64
C ASP A 110 -1.72 23.56 4.39
N PRO A 111 -1.65 23.40 5.72
CA PRO A 111 -2.70 22.75 6.52
C PRO A 111 -4.10 23.32 6.28
N GLU A 112 -4.21 24.64 6.01
CA GLU A 112 -5.50 25.30 5.75
C GLU A 112 -6.14 24.87 4.42
N SER A 113 -5.36 24.27 3.50
CA SER A 113 -5.88 23.75 2.23
C SER A 113 -6.56 22.37 2.36
N MET A 114 -6.50 21.76 3.55
CA MET A 114 -7.11 20.47 3.82
C MET A 114 -8.63 20.58 3.96
N VAL A 115 -9.33 19.76 3.18
CA VAL A 115 -10.81 19.63 3.26
C VAL A 115 -11.15 18.21 3.71
N SER A 116 -12.10 18.08 4.62
CA SER A 116 -12.58 16.79 5.11
C SER A 116 -14.11 16.75 5.15
N GLY A 117 -14.69 15.56 5.04
CA GLY A 117 -16.14 15.37 5.07
C GLY A 117 -16.52 13.91 4.93
N GLU A 118 -17.80 13.65 4.71
CA GLU A 118 -18.31 12.32 4.41
C GLU A 118 -18.10 12.00 2.91
N TYR A 119 -17.93 10.70 2.57
CA TYR A 119 -17.67 10.27 1.20
C TYR A 119 -18.76 10.71 0.20
N GLU A 120 -20.02 10.74 0.64
CA GLU A 120 -21.15 11.19 -0.17
C GLU A 120 -21.05 12.66 -0.58
N ASP A 121 -20.51 13.51 0.30
CA ASP A 121 -20.25 14.91 -0.03
C ASP A 121 -19.18 15.05 -1.12
N LEU A 122 -18.11 14.23 -1.05
CA LEU A 122 -17.07 14.23 -2.06
C LEU A 122 -17.63 13.87 -3.44
N THR A 123 -18.42 12.80 -3.55
CA THR A 123 -19.00 12.35 -4.81
C THR A 123 -19.98 13.37 -5.40
N SER A 124 -20.75 14.05 -4.56
CA SER A 124 -21.65 15.15 -4.94
C SER A 124 -20.86 16.36 -5.46
N HIS A 125 -19.79 16.77 -4.78
CA HIS A 125 -18.91 17.87 -5.21
C HIS A 125 -18.18 17.59 -6.53
N LEU A 126 -17.89 16.33 -6.81
CA LEU A 126 -17.23 15.89 -8.05
C LEU A 126 -18.24 15.70 -9.21
N GLN A 127 -19.55 15.89 -8.97
CA GLN A 127 -20.62 15.69 -9.96
C GLN A 127 -20.54 14.31 -10.64
N MET A 128 -20.14 13.29 -9.88
CA MET A 128 -20.05 11.93 -10.39
C MET A 128 -21.45 11.39 -10.70
N PRO A 129 -21.64 10.69 -11.82
CA PRO A 129 -22.89 9.97 -12.05
C PRO A 129 -23.10 8.94 -10.95
N GLU A 130 -24.33 8.80 -10.46
CA GLU A 130 -24.66 7.74 -9.49
C GLU A 130 -24.18 6.38 -9.99
N ILE A 131 -23.19 5.82 -9.31
CA ILE A 131 -22.72 4.47 -9.59
C ILE A 131 -23.83 3.53 -9.09
N LYS A 132 -24.72 3.09 -10.00
CA LYS A 132 -25.76 2.11 -9.67
C LYS A 132 -25.06 0.87 -9.12
N LYS A 133 -25.44 0.46 -7.90
CA LYS A 133 -25.07 -0.85 -7.35
C LYS A 133 -25.76 -1.91 -8.22
N GLU A 134 -25.08 -2.39 -9.25
CA GLU A 134 -25.63 -3.47 -10.05
C GLU A 134 -25.67 -4.77 -9.25
N SER A 135 -26.88 -5.27 -9.07
CA SER A 135 -27.21 -6.52 -8.35
C SER A 135 -27.13 -7.78 -9.21
N SER A 136 -26.55 -7.73 -10.41
CA SER A 136 -26.38 -8.94 -11.23
C SER A 136 -25.28 -8.77 -12.28
N LEU A 137 -24.17 -9.45 -12.09
CA LEU A 137 -23.13 -9.66 -13.10
C LEU A 137 -23.71 -10.58 -14.20
N ASN A 138 -24.03 -10.02 -15.35
CA ASN A 138 -24.22 -10.81 -16.56
C ASN A 138 -22.86 -11.35 -17.02
N THR A 139 -22.65 -12.65 -16.91
CA THR A 139 -21.40 -13.38 -17.15
C THR A 139 -21.17 -13.74 -18.61
N SER A 140 -21.46 -12.88 -19.58
CA SER A 140 -21.40 -13.26 -20.99
C SER A 140 -20.53 -12.40 -21.91
N ASN A 141 -19.63 -11.56 -21.40
CA ASN A 141 -18.62 -10.90 -22.25
C ASN A 141 -17.22 -11.14 -21.69
N GLU A 142 -16.30 -11.63 -22.53
CA GLU A 142 -14.89 -11.67 -22.23
C GLU A 142 -14.39 -10.24 -21.94
N PRO A 143 -13.51 -10.04 -20.94
CA PRO A 143 -13.02 -8.71 -20.60
C PRO A 143 -12.38 -8.05 -21.81
N GLN A 144 -12.87 -6.87 -22.20
CA GLN A 144 -12.37 -6.13 -23.38
C GLN A 144 -11.01 -5.46 -23.18
N PHE A 145 -10.33 -5.70 -22.05
CA PHE A 145 -9.00 -5.18 -21.81
C PHE A 145 -7.97 -6.32 -21.83
N HIS A 146 -6.82 -6.04 -22.43
CA HIS A 146 -5.70 -6.97 -22.43
C HIS A 146 -4.81 -6.70 -21.22
N LEU A 147 -4.73 -7.69 -20.31
CA LEU A 147 -3.72 -7.73 -19.26
C LEU A 147 -2.44 -8.29 -19.84
N CYS A 148 -1.36 -7.52 -19.73
CA CYS A 148 -0.03 -7.93 -20.13
C CYS A 148 0.83 -8.14 -18.86
N PRO A 149 0.98 -9.39 -18.38
CA PRO A 149 1.93 -9.68 -17.33
C PRO A 149 3.36 -9.54 -17.84
N ASN A 150 4.28 -9.13 -16.98
CA ASN A 150 5.69 -8.99 -17.31
C ASN A 150 6.44 -10.32 -17.37
N MET A 151 5.81 -11.41 -17.01
CA MET A 151 6.35 -12.76 -17.08
C MET A 151 5.28 -13.78 -17.44
N SER A 152 5.68 -14.88 -18.05
CA SER A 152 4.80 -16.01 -18.32
C SER A 152 4.48 -16.79 -17.04
N ILE A 153 3.40 -17.59 -17.06
CA ILE A 153 3.05 -18.50 -15.97
C ILE A 153 4.24 -19.39 -15.59
N CYS A 154 4.92 -19.97 -16.56
CA CYS A 154 6.09 -20.83 -16.32
C CYS A 154 7.21 -20.09 -15.59
N GLN A 155 7.47 -18.82 -15.92
CA GLN A 155 8.47 -18.00 -15.23
C GLN A 155 8.06 -17.72 -13.79
N TYR A 156 6.78 -17.37 -13.54
CA TYR A 156 6.28 -17.16 -12.19
C TYR A 156 6.38 -18.42 -11.32
N LEU A 157 5.91 -19.57 -11.84
CA LEU A 157 6.02 -20.86 -11.13
C LEU A 157 7.47 -21.22 -10.80
N ASN A 158 8.41 -20.95 -11.72
CA ASN A 158 9.83 -21.18 -11.48
C ASN A 158 10.41 -20.23 -10.44
N MET A 159 9.99 -18.95 -10.45
CA MET A 159 10.36 -17.97 -9.44
C MET A 159 9.92 -18.41 -8.05
N VAL A 160 8.67 -18.88 -7.89
CA VAL A 160 8.16 -19.44 -6.62
C VAL A 160 8.97 -20.67 -6.18
N LYS A 161 9.31 -21.59 -7.10
CA LYS A 161 10.15 -22.76 -6.79
C LYS A 161 11.54 -22.37 -6.29
N LYS A 162 12.16 -21.34 -6.88
CA LYS A 162 13.45 -20.80 -6.42
C LYS A 162 13.32 -20.17 -5.03
N GLY A 163 12.27 -19.39 -4.78
CA GLY A 163 11.99 -18.84 -3.46
C GLY A 163 11.83 -19.93 -2.38
N LYS A 164 11.12 -21.02 -2.71
CA LYS A 164 11.01 -22.20 -1.83
C LYS A 164 12.35 -22.88 -1.58
N ALA A 165 13.25 -22.92 -2.56
CA ALA A 165 14.58 -23.51 -2.39
C ALA A 165 15.42 -22.72 -1.36
N TYR A 166 15.30 -21.38 -1.29
CA TYR A 166 15.92 -20.59 -0.23
C TYR A 166 15.32 -20.86 1.16
N ILE A 167 14.02 -21.14 1.23
CA ILE A 167 13.37 -21.55 2.49
C ILE A 167 13.86 -22.93 2.91
N GLU A 168 13.97 -23.88 1.99
CA GLU A 168 14.48 -25.24 2.24
C GLU A 168 15.94 -25.25 2.72
N GLN A 169 16.75 -24.33 2.23
CA GLN A 169 18.15 -24.15 2.65
C GLN A 169 18.27 -23.47 4.02
N GLY A 170 17.18 -22.90 4.54
CA GLY A 170 17.17 -22.18 5.81
C GLY A 170 17.65 -20.73 5.72
N ASP A 171 17.80 -20.18 4.50
CA ASP A 171 18.22 -18.79 4.28
C ASP A 171 17.15 -17.79 4.72
N ILE A 172 15.88 -18.12 4.47
CA ILE A 172 14.71 -17.30 4.78
C ILE A 172 13.54 -18.17 5.27
N TYR A 173 12.61 -17.58 6.00
CA TYR A 173 11.36 -18.25 6.43
C TYR A 173 10.18 -17.96 5.50
N GLN A 174 10.15 -16.77 4.93
CA GLN A 174 9.13 -16.29 3.99
C GLN A 174 9.75 -15.29 3.03
N VAL A 175 9.25 -15.28 1.79
CA VAL A 175 9.52 -14.22 0.80
C VAL A 175 8.24 -13.81 0.10
N ASN A 176 7.99 -12.51 -0.03
CA ASN A 176 6.89 -12.00 -0.85
C ASN A 176 7.36 -11.85 -2.30
N LEU A 177 6.80 -12.63 -3.22
CA LEU A 177 7.11 -12.57 -4.64
C LEU A 177 5.95 -12.02 -5.45
N SER A 178 6.25 -11.19 -6.44
CA SER A 178 5.24 -10.48 -7.23
C SER A 178 5.45 -10.56 -8.73
N GLN A 179 4.40 -10.26 -9.47
CA GLN A 179 4.43 -9.99 -10.90
C GLN A 179 3.80 -8.63 -11.18
N ARG A 180 4.26 -7.99 -12.26
CA ARG A 180 3.74 -6.71 -12.72
C ARG A 180 2.75 -6.94 -13.86
N MET A 181 1.63 -6.25 -13.81
CA MET A 181 0.58 -6.27 -14.83
C MET A 181 0.43 -4.90 -15.47
N ILE A 182 0.24 -4.86 -16.77
CA ILE A 182 -0.05 -3.65 -17.53
C ILE A 182 -1.41 -3.81 -18.20
N ALA A 183 -2.23 -2.76 -18.13
CA ALA A 183 -3.51 -2.67 -18.82
C ALA A 183 -3.66 -1.33 -19.53
N GLN A 184 -4.50 -1.27 -20.56
CA GLN A 184 -4.91 -0.01 -21.16
C GLN A 184 -5.95 0.67 -20.28
N LEU A 185 -5.71 1.92 -19.88
CA LEU A 185 -6.66 2.75 -19.15
C LEU A 185 -7.35 3.72 -20.11
N ARG A 186 -8.69 3.65 -20.21
CA ARG A 186 -9.51 4.45 -21.14
C ARG A 186 -10.35 5.52 -20.45
N ILE A 187 -10.38 5.52 -19.12
CA ILE A 187 -11.15 6.44 -18.30
C ILE A 187 -10.22 7.37 -17.51
N ASP A 188 -10.77 8.45 -16.98
CA ASP A 188 -10.03 9.36 -16.10
C ASP A 188 -9.53 8.60 -14.85
N PRO A 189 -8.26 8.79 -14.43
CA PRO A 189 -7.70 8.08 -13.28
C PRO A 189 -8.47 8.30 -11.96
N LEU A 190 -9.03 9.49 -11.72
CA LEU A 190 -9.82 9.75 -10.54
C LEU A 190 -11.17 9.03 -10.60
N GLU A 191 -11.81 9.01 -11.77
CA GLU A 191 -13.03 8.23 -12.00
C GLU A 191 -12.78 6.74 -11.76
N TYR A 192 -11.67 6.22 -12.29
CA TYR A 192 -11.25 4.83 -12.04
C TYR A 192 -11.04 4.56 -10.55
N PHE A 193 -10.34 5.46 -9.83
CA PHE A 193 -10.10 5.32 -8.39
C PHE A 193 -11.41 5.22 -7.60
N LEU A 194 -12.38 6.06 -7.89
CA LEU A 194 -13.69 6.05 -7.21
C LEU A 194 -14.47 4.77 -7.50
N LYS A 195 -14.44 4.28 -8.75
CA LYS A 195 -15.00 2.97 -9.11
C LYS A 195 -14.29 1.83 -8.35
N PHE A 196 -12.97 1.87 -8.28
CA PHE A 196 -12.17 0.89 -7.55
C PHE A 196 -12.51 0.87 -6.06
N TYR A 197 -12.61 2.04 -5.43
CA TYR A 197 -13.03 2.16 -4.04
C TYR A 197 -14.45 1.60 -3.81
N ASN A 198 -15.39 1.89 -4.70
CA ASN A 198 -16.76 1.38 -4.57
C ASN A 198 -16.85 -0.14 -4.73
N VAL A 199 -15.99 -0.77 -5.54
CA VAL A 199 -15.90 -2.23 -5.64
C VAL A 199 -15.39 -2.84 -4.33
N GLN A 200 -14.44 -2.18 -3.69
CA GLN A 200 -13.82 -2.64 -2.44
C GLN A 200 -13.48 -1.46 -1.52
N PRO A 201 -14.44 -0.97 -0.73
CA PRO A 201 -14.14 0.05 0.28
C PRO A 201 -13.13 -0.46 1.30
N VAL A 202 -12.07 0.32 1.53
CA VAL A 202 -10.95 -0.02 2.43
C VAL A 202 -10.54 1.19 3.27
N PRO A 203 -9.90 0.97 4.43
CA PRO A 203 -9.56 2.07 5.35
C PRO A 203 -8.45 3.01 4.84
N PHE A 204 -7.56 2.55 3.95
CA PHE A 204 -6.42 3.33 3.47
C PHE A 204 -6.44 3.50 1.96
N ALA A 205 -7.59 3.84 1.38
CA ALA A 205 -7.64 4.16 -0.04
C ALA A 205 -7.06 5.57 -0.29
N SER A 206 -6.29 5.73 -1.38
CA SER A 206 -5.70 7.02 -1.73
C SER A 206 -5.59 7.22 -3.23
N TYR A 207 -5.83 8.45 -3.67
CA TYR A 207 -5.52 8.98 -4.99
C TYR A 207 -4.54 10.11 -4.84
N ILE A 208 -3.38 10.03 -5.50
CA ILE A 208 -2.36 11.08 -5.46
C ILE A 208 -1.90 11.37 -6.90
N ASN A 209 -2.06 12.62 -7.33
CA ASN A 209 -1.68 13.07 -8.67
C ASN A 209 -0.35 13.83 -8.60
N PHE A 210 0.72 13.19 -9.04
CA PHE A 210 2.06 13.77 -9.09
C PHE A 210 2.34 14.57 -10.37
N GLY A 211 1.34 14.72 -11.26
CA GLY A 211 1.47 15.36 -12.56
C GLY A 211 1.84 14.37 -13.67
N ASP A 212 3.04 13.82 -13.61
CA ASP A 212 3.54 12.88 -14.62
C ASP A 212 2.88 11.50 -14.54
N PHE A 213 2.38 11.14 -13.37
CA PHE A 213 1.62 9.92 -13.11
C PHE A 213 0.67 10.11 -11.92
N GLN A 214 -0.28 9.20 -11.78
CA GLN A 214 -1.15 9.13 -10.61
C GLN A 214 -0.90 7.80 -9.88
N LEU A 215 -0.93 7.87 -8.54
CA LEU A 215 -0.91 6.71 -7.67
C LEU A 215 -2.30 6.52 -7.08
N LEU A 216 -2.88 5.34 -7.30
CA LEU A 216 -4.14 4.91 -6.74
C LEU A 216 -3.88 3.72 -5.81
N SER A 217 -4.34 3.78 -4.58
CA SER A 217 -4.19 2.71 -3.61
C SER A 217 -5.54 2.26 -3.07
N GLY A 218 -5.73 0.95 -2.99
CA GLY A 218 -6.80 0.28 -2.27
C GLY A 218 -6.25 -0.53 -1.09
N SER A 219 -5.32 0.04 -0.33
CA SER A 219 -4.70 -0.65 0.79
C SER A 219 -5.66 -0.82 1.97
N MET A 220 -5.56 -1.98 2.61
CA MET A 220 -6.31 -2.31 3.82
C MET A 220 -5.40 -2.45 5.05
N GLU A 221 -4.09 -2.31 4.89
CA GLU A 221 -3.12 -2.62 5.92
C GLU A 221 -2.41 -1.37 6.43
N LEU A 222 -2.49 -1.14 7.75
CA LEU A 222 -1.69 -0.14 8.43
C LEU A 222 -0.24 -0.63 8.54
N PHE A 223 0.68 0.11 7.90
CA PHE A 223 2.09 -0.14 8.09
C PHE A 223 2.57 0.45 9.41
N LEU A 224 2.38 1.76 9.60
CA LEU A 224 2.84 2.45 10.80
C LEU A 224 2.03 3.73 11.03
N ARG A 225 1.64 3.96 12.27
CA ARG A 225 1.05 5.22 12.73
C ARG A 225 1.83 5.76 13.91
N LYS A 226 2.11 7.05 13.88
CA LYS A 226 2.60 7.81 15.02
C LYS A 226 1.53 8.80 15.45
N ASN A 227 1.21 8.78 16.73
CA ASN A 227 0.31 9.73 17.37
C ASN A 227 0.95 10.15 18.71
N GLY A 228 1.44 11.38 18.79
CA GLY A 228 2.30 11.83 19.87
C GLY A 228 3.56 10.95 19.97
N ASN A 229 3.77 10.35 21.13
CA ASN A 229 4.89 9.43 21.37
C ASN A 229 4.56 7.94 21.12
N LYS A 230 3.36 7.63 20.65
CA LYS A 230 2.91 6.25 20.42
C LYS A 230 3.09 5.85 18.96
N LEU A 231 3.72 4.70 18.74
CA LEU A 231 3.75 3.98 17.45
C LEU A 231 2.80 2.80 17.47
N THR A 232 2.09 2.57 16.36
CA THR A 232 1.18 1.44 16.19
C THR A 232 1.36 0.83 14.80
N THR A 233 1.38 -0.49 14.70
CA THR A 233 1.37 -1.23 13.43
C THR A 233 0.37 -2.38 13.51
N ASN A 234 -0.37 -2.63 12.41
CA ASN A 234 -1.41 -3.65 12.38
C ASN A 234 -1.17 -4.64 11.24
N PRO A 235 -0.23 -5.59 11.41
CA PRO A 235 0.04 -6.58 10.37
C PRO A 235 -1.16 -7.49 10.15
N ILE A 236 -1.46 -7.73 8.86
CA ILE A 236 -2.57 -8.56 8.40
C ILE A 236 -2.01 -9.81 7.74
N LYS A 237 -2.48 -10.98 8.20
CA LYS A 237 -2.30 -12.27 7.52
C LYS A 237 -3.58 -13.09 7.67
N GLY A 238 -3.92 -13.82 6.63
CA GLY A 238 -5.15 -14.58 6.63
C GLY A 238 -6.37 -13.75 6.24
N THR A 239 -7.01 -14.16 5.15
CA THR A 239 -8.21 -13.50 4.62
C THR A 239 -9.20 -14.56 4.17
N THR A 240 -10.47 -14.36 4.49
CA THR A 240 -11.57 -15.18 3.94
C THR A 240 -12.73 -14.31 3.50
N LYS A 241 -13.46 -14.78 2.49
CA LYS A 241 -14.65 -14.08 1.99
C LYS A 241 -15.79 -14.10 3.01
N ARG A 242 -16.73 -13.17 2.86
CA ARG A 242 -18.00 -13.17 3.61
C ARG A 242 -18.86 -14.37 3.23
N GLY A 243 -19.57 -14.89 4.19
CA GLY A 243 -20.60 -15.93 3.97
C GLY A 243 -21.86 -15.36 3.31
N ARG A 244 -22.52 -16.16 2.47
CA ARG A 244 -23.80 -15.76 1.86
C ARG A 244 -24.96 -15.72 2.86
N THR A 245 -24.85 -16.42 4.00
CA THR A 245 -25.78 -16.38 5.12
C THR A 245 -25.00 -16.13 6.41
N ALA A 246 -25.68 -15.68 7.47
CA ALA A 246 -25.06 -15.40 8.76
C ALA A 246 -24.37 -16.64 9.37
N GLU A 247 -24.94 -17.83 9.16
CA GLU A 247 -24.38 -19.11 9.64
C GLU A 247 -23.08 -19.43 8.90
N ILE A 248 -23.06 -19.32 7.56
CA ILE A 248 -21.86 -19.57 6.75
C ILE A 248 -20.79 -18.52 7.09
N ASP A 249 -21.17 -17.26 7.29
CA ASP A 249 -20.26 -16.18 7.66
C ASP A 249 -19.57 -16.47 9.00
N THR A 250 -20.32 -16.93 10.00
CA THR A 250 -19.80 -17.33 11.29
C THR A 250 -18.83 -18.52 11.18
N ILE A 251 -19.15 -19.53 10.36
CA ILE A 251 -18.29 -20.69 10.11
C ILE A 251 -16.98 -20.26 9.46
N LEU A 252 -17.02 -19.41 8.44
CA LEU A 252 -15.82 -18.93 7.74
C LEU A 252 -14.93 -18.12 8.67
N LYS A 253 -15.52 -17.24 9.49
CA LYS A 253 -14.79 -16.48 10.52
C LYS A 253 -14.12 -17.41 11.55
N ALA A 254 -14.86 -18.40 12.07
CA ALA A 254 -14.33 -19.36 13.02
C ALA A 254 -13.20 -20.21 12.42
N LYS A 255 -13.33 -20.63 11.14
CA LYS A 255 -12.27 -21.35 10.42
C LYS A 255 -10.99 -20.51 10.28
N LEU A 256 -11.12 -19.21 10.01
CA LEU A 256 -9.97 -18.31 9.94
C LEU A 256 -9.28 -18.21 11.31
N ILE A 257 -10.03 -18.01 12.39
CA ILE A 257 -9.50 -17.92 13.76
C ILE A 257 -8.74 -19.20 14.16
N SER A 258 -9.23 -20.38 13.75
CA SER A 258 -8.65 -21.67 14.10
C SER A 258 -7.55 -22.16 13.14
N SER A 259 -7.25 -21.40 12.07
CA SER A 259 -6.23 -21.79 11.10
C SER A 259 -4.83 -21.70 11.69
N GLU A 260 -4.18 -22.84 11.93
CA GLU A 260 -2.79 -22.89 12.43
C GLU A 260 -1.82 -22.21 11.46
N LYS A 261 -2.00 -22.41 10.16
CA LYS A 261 -1.19 -21.79 9.11
C LYS A 261 -1.26 -20.26 9.21
N GLU A 262 -2.46 -19.67 9.16
CA GLU A 262 -2.65 -18.22 9.18
C GLU A 262 -2.13 -17.60 10.48
N ARG A 263 -2.32 -18.28 11.60
CA ARG A 263 -1.79 -17.84 12.90
C ARG A 263 -0.26 -17.89 12.93
N ALA A 264 0.37 -18.94 12.38
CA ALA A 264 1.83 -19.05 12.32
C ALA A 264 2.44 -17.95 11.44
N GLU A 265 1.85 -17.69 10.26
CA GLU A 265 2.28 -16.62 9.39
C GLU A 265 2.09 -15.22 10.04
N ASN A 266 0.95 -15.00 10.70
CA ASN A 266 0.69 -13.73 11.40
C ASN A 266 1.69 -13.54 12.57
N LEU A 267 1.94 -14.58 13.37
CA LEU A 267 2.88 -14.52 14.49
C LEU A 267 4.30 -14.17 14.02
N MET A 268 4.76 -14.75 12.92
CA MET A 268 6.07 -14.44 12.34
C MET A 268 6.19 -12.95 11.97
N ILE A 269 5.14 -12.36 11.38
CA ILE A 269 5.15 -10.93 11.04
C ILE A 269 5.03 -10.06 12.29
N VAL A 270 4.25 -10.47 13.29
CA VAL A 270 4.20 -9.78 14.59
C VAL A 270 5.58 -9.72 15.24
N ASP A 271 6.33 -10.81 15.24
CA ASP A 271 7.68 -10.85 15.80
C ASP A 271 8.65 -9.98 14.99
N LEU A 272 8.53 -9.96 13.67
CA LEU A 272 9.31 -9.07 12.81
C LEU A 272 9.01 -7.60 13.14
N MET A 273 7.73 -7.22 13.26
CA MET A 273 7.34 -5.85 13.59
C MET A 273 7.74 -5.46 15.02
N ARG A 274 7.70 -6.38 15.96
CA ARG A 274 8.24 -6.15 17.32
C ARG A 274 9.74 -5.84 17.30
N ASN A 275 10.50 -6.59 16.50
CA ASN A 275 11.92 -6.34 16.29
C ASN A 275 12.18 -4.96 15.67
N ASP A 276 11.45 -4.63 14.61
CA ASP A 276 11.59 -3.35 13.90
C ASP A 276 11.25 -2.16 14.83
N LEU A 277 10.12 -2.21 15.53
CA LEU A 277 9.76 -1.19 16.51
C LEU A 277 10.75 -1.11 17.66
N GLY A 278 11.32 -2.25 18.09
CA GLY A 278 12.30 -2.30 19.17
C GLY A 278 13.59 -1.52 18.91
N ARG A 279 13.92 -1.24 17.63
CA ARG A 279 15.10 -0.46 17.25
C ARG A 279 14.97 1.03 17.55
N VAL A 280 13.75 1.53 17.61
CA VAL A 280 13.45 2.97 17.68
C VAL A 280 12.68 3.34 18.95
N SER A 281 12.14 2.35 19.63
CA SER A 281 11.26 2.56 20.79
C SER A 281 12.01 2.59 22.11
N LEU A 282 11.40 3.20 23.10
CA LEU A 282 11.88 3.20 24.48
C LEU A 282 11.98 1.74 24.99
N PRO A 283 13.04 1.36 25.71
CA PRO A 283 13.23 0.01 26.20
C PRO A 283 12.03 -0.50 26.99
N GLY A 284 11.54 -1.72 26.66
CA GLY A 284 10.42 -2.35 27.35
C GLY A 284 9.03 -1.80 26.98
N SER A 285 8.91 -0.85 26.04
CA SER A 285 7.64 -0.25 25.66
C SER A 285 6.89 -1.04 24.57
N VAL A 286 7.57 -1.94 23.84
CA VAL A 286 6.95 -2.73 22.76
C VAL A 286 5.99 -3.77 23.35
N LYS A 287 4.72 -3.70 22.93
CA LYS A 287 3.64 -4.59 23.41
C LYS A 287 2.80 -5.09 22.24
N VAL A 288 2.31 -6.31 22.35
CA VAL A 288 1.28 -6.87 21.45
C VAL A 288 -0.06 -6.68 22.16
N ASN A 289 -0.89 -5.75 21.67
CA ASN A 289 -2.19 -5.45 22.29
C ASN A 289 -3.27 -6.41 21.79
N LYS A 290 -3.21 -6.78 20.50
CA LYS A 290 -4.13 -7.72 19.86
C LYS A 290 -3.34 -8.79 19.12
N LEU A 291 -3.75 -10.02 19.24
CA LEU A 291 -3.12 -11.15 18.57
C LEU A 291 -4.20 -12.05 17.95
N PHE A 292 -4.13 -12.24 16.61
CA PHE A 292 -5.04 -13.08 15.84
C PHE A 292 -6.52 -12.67 15.92
N GLU A 293 -6.82 -11.39 16.10
CA GLU A 293 -8.20 -10.90 16.04
C GLU A 293 -8.72 -10.93 14.59
N VAL A 294 -9.99 -11.28 14.41
CA VAL A 294 -10.60 -11.27 13.08
C VAL A 294 -11.53 -10.10 12.95
N GLU A 295 -11.10 -9.14 12.15
CA GLU A 295 -11.90 -7.99 11.73
C GLU A 295 -12.81 -8.36 10.56
N THR A 296 -14.01 -7.77 10.55
CA THR A 296 -15.04 -8.04 9.56
C THR A 296 -15.30 -6.79 8.74
N TYR A 297 -14.98 -6.84 7.46
CA TYR A 297 -15.29 -5.81 6.48
C TYR A 297 -16.53 -6.17 5.66
N SER A 298 -17.02 -5.26 4.84
CA SER A 298 -18.20 -5.51 4.00
C SER A 298 -18.02 -6.70 3.04
N THR A 299 -16.80 -6.93 2.54
CA THR A 299 -16.50 -7.93 1.51
C THR A 299 -15.72 -9.16 2.01
N LEU A 300 -15.08 -9.06 3.18
CA LEU A 300 -14.17 -10.10 3.68
C LEU A 300 -13.97 -10.05 5.21
N HIS A 301 -13.38 -11.12 5.76
CA HIS A 301 -12.80 -11.15 7.10
C HIS A 301 -11.29 -11.23 7.00
N GLN A 302 -10.57 -10.54 7.90
CA GLN A 302 -9.09 -10.55 7.96
C GLN A 302 -8.61 -10.81 9.38
N MET A 303 -7.52 -11.58 9.49
CA MET A 303 -6.83 -11.78 10.78
C MET A 303 -5.81 -10.65 10.95
N VAL A 304 -6.00 -9.86 11.99
CA VAL A 304 -5.21 -8.67 12.32
C VAL A 304 -4.57 -8.85 13.69
N SER A 305 -3.33 -8.43 13.80
CA SER A 305 -2.67 -8.25 15.10
C SER A 305 -2.26 -6.79 15.26
N GLU A 306 -2.06 -6.34 16.49
CA GLU A 306 -1.68 -4.97 16.80
C GLU A 306 -0.45 -4.96 17.70
N VAL A 307 0.60 -4.27 17.23
CA VAL A 307 1.81 -4.03 18.03
C VAL A 307 1.94 -2.54 18.26
N GLU A 308 2.13 -2.18 19.52
CA GLU A 308 2.32 -0.79 19.95
C GLU A 308 3.68 -0.63 20.63
N SER A 309 4.21 0.60 20.58
CA SER A 309 5.38 1.00 21.33
C SER A 309 5.37 2.49 21.62
N GLN A 310 6.30 2.94 22.45
CA GLN A 310 6.53 4.34 22.75
C GLN A 310 7.91 4.76 22.27
N VAL A 311 7.99 5.97 21.72
CA VAL A 311 9.24 6.61 21.27
C VAL A 311 9.50 7.90 22.04
N ASP A 312 10.70 8.47 21.90
CA ASP A 312 10.99 9.81 22.38
C ASP A 312 10.06 10.83 21.72
N GLU A 313 9.57 11.81 22.48
CA GLU A 313 8.65 12.83 21.98
C GLU A 313 9.25 13.70 20.87
N ASN A 314 10.58 13.88 20.88
CA ASN A 314 11.33 14.71 19.92
C ASN A 314 11.93 13.88 18.76
N ILE A 315 11.57 12.61 18.63
CA ILE A 315 12.12 11.77 17.58
C ILE A 315 11.69 12.28 16.19
N GLN A 316 12.65 12.39 15.28
CA GLN A 316 12.36 12.77 13.90
C GLN A 316 11.63 11.66 13.15
N VAL A 317 10.75 12.04 12.24
CA VAL A 317 9.99 11.11 11.39
C VAL A 317 10.94 10.24 10.57
N SER A 318 12.01 10.82 10.01
CA SER A 318 13.04 10.10 9.26
C SER A 318 13.66 8.95 10.05
N GLN A 319 13.96 9.17 11.33
CA GLN A 319 14.57 8.16 12.21
C GLN A 319 13.61 6.99 12.44
N VAL A 320 12.31 7.29 12.70
CA VAL A 320 11.28 6.27 12.88
C VAL A 320 11.14 5.42 11.62
N VAL A 321 10.94 6.08 10.47
CA VAL A 321 10.69 5.38 9.20
C VAL A 321 11.89 4.52 8.81
N ARG A 322 13.11 5.05 8.85
CA ARG A 322 14.33 4.29 8.51
C ARG A 322 14.50 3.03 9.37
N SER A 323 14.09 3.07 10.62
CA SER A 323 14.24 1.93 11.53
C SER A 323 13.34 0.75 11.21
N VAL A 324 12.17 0.99 10.60
CA VAL A 324 11.15 -0.04 10.38
C VAL A 324 10.95 -0.38 8.90
N PHE A 325 11.33 0.51 7.97
CA PHE A 325 11.15 0.32 6.53
C PHE A 325 12.14 -0.71 5.95
N PRO A 326 11.74 -1.49 4.90
CA PRO A 326 10.40 -1.58 4.31
C PRO A 326 9.43 -2.41 5.15
N PRO A 327 8.10 -2.36 4.84
CA PRO A 327 7.09 -3.14 5.56
C PRO A 327 7.40 -4.63 5.54
N GLY A 328 7.48 -5.25 6.74
CA GLY A 328 7.85 -6.65 6.88
C GLY A 328 6.84 -7.63 6.29
N SER A 329 5.55 -7.31 6.34
CA SER A 329 4.44 -8.15 5.85
C SER A 329 4.51 -8.42 4.34
N VAL A 330 5.12 -7.51 3.58
CA VAL A 330 5.27 -7.58 2.11
C VAL A 330 6.71 -7.74 1.64
N THR A 331 7.62 -8.04 2.56
CA THR A 331 9.03 -8.37 2.29
C THR A 331 9.26 -9.84 2.65
N GLY A 332 9.48 -10.13 3.91
CA GLY A 332 9.71 -11.46 4.46
C GLY A 332 10.73 -11.44 5.62
N ALA A 333 11.15 -12.62 6.03
CA ALA A 333 12.01 -12.79 7.21
C ALA A 333 13.13 -13.82 6.94
N PRO A 334 14.39 -13.55 7.34
CA PRO A 334 14.95 -12.28 7.84
C PRO A 334 14.95 -11.19 6.75
N LYS A 335 14.66 -9.94 7.14
CA LYS A 335 14.34 -8.86 6.19
C LYS A 335 15.45 -8.63 5.14
N LYS A 336 16.71 -8.42 5.56
CA LYS A 336 17.84 -8.17 4.66
C LYS A 336 18.01 -9.30 3.62
N ARG A 337 18.10 -10.55 4.09
CA ARG A 337 18.28 -11.69 3.19
C ARG A 337 17.12 -11.84 2.20
N THR A 338 15.91 -11.54 2.66
CA THR A 338 14.73 -11.59 1.79
C THR A 338 14.76 -10.49 0.72
N LEU A 339 15.26 -9.28 1.03
CA LEU A 339 15.48 -8.22 0.04
C LEU A 339 16.44 -8.67 -1.07
N GLU A 340 17.56 -9.32 -0.71
CA GLU A 340 18.53 -9.86 -1.66
C GLU A 340 17.90 -10.92 -2.56
N VAL A 341 17.09 -11.84 -2.00
CA VAL A 341 16.37 -12.86 -2.74
C VAL A 341 15.32 -12.27 -3.70
N ILE A 342 14.58 -11.27 -3.25
CA ILE A 342 13.61 -10.55 -4.10
C ILE A 342 14.34 -9.85 -5.25
N ASP A 343 15.45 -9.20 -4.97
CA ASP A 343 16.24 -8.53 -6.01
C ASP A 343 16.78 -9.51 -7.06
N GLU A 344 17.22 -10.70 -6.64
CA GLU A 344 17.65 -11.76 -7.56
C GLU A 344 16.50 -12.33 -8.41
N LEU A 345 15.31 -12.52 -7.81
CA LEU A 345 14.26 -13.31 -8.44
C LEU A 345 13.28 -12.48 -9.28
N GLU A 346 12.98 -11.24 -8.88
CA GLU A 346 12.04 -10.38 -9.60
C GLU A 346 12.71 -9.58 -10.71
N PRO A 347 12.21 -9.66 -11.97
CA PRO A 347 12.80 -8.96 -13.11
C PRO A 347 12.40 -7.47 -13.20
N HIS A 348 11.63 -6.95 -12.25
CA HIS A 348 11.08 -5.60 -12.29
C HIS A 348 11.32 -4.84 -10.98
N LEU A 349 11.35 -3.51 -11.07
CA LEU A 349 11.29 -2.62 -9.91
C LEU A 349 9.87 -2.59 -9.37
N ARG A 350 9.73 -2.48 -8.05
CA ARG A 350 8.43 -2.43 -7.36
C ARG A 350 7.87 -1.00 -7.29
N GLY A 351 8.74 0.01 -7.21
CA GLY A 351 8.34 1.40 -7.00
C GLY A 351 7.51 1.58 -5.72
N PRO A 352 6.35 2.24 -5.79
CA PRO A 352 5.46 2.39 -4.64
C PRO A 352 4.87 1.06 -4.12
N TYR A 353 4.85 0.00 -4.93
CA TYR A 353 4.37 -1.32 -4.50
C TYR A 353 5.29 -1.91 -3.45
N CYS A 354 4.70 -2.42 -2.35
CA CYS A 354 5.41 -2.90 -1.16
C CYS A 354 6.22 -1.82 -0.41
N GLY A 355 6.09 -0.57 -0.80
CA GLY A 355 6.53 0.59 -0.04
C GLY A 355 5.48 1.04 0.98
N ALA A 356 5.50 2.33 1.33
CA ALA A 356 4.56 2.96 2.25
C ALA A 356 3.93 4.20 1.62
N ILE A 357 2.61 4.36 1.78
CA ILE A 357 1.85 5.50 1.27
C ILE A 357 1.22 6.20 2.45
N GLY A 358 1.26 7.54 2.51
CA GLY A 358 0.64 8.17 3.65
C GLY A 358 0.65 9.68 3.72
N ILE A 359 0.28 10.11 4.91
CA ILE A 359 0.16 11.52 5.31
C ILE A 359 1.00 11.77 6.56
N PHE A 360 1.72 12.90 6.55
CA PHE A 360 2.51 13.39 7.65
C PHE A 360 2.06 14.80 8.02
N TYR A 361 2.01 15.07 9.31
CA TYR A 361 1.56 16.35 9.87
C TYR A 361 2.72 17.14 10.47
N PRO A 362 2.61 18.49 10.57
CA PRO A 362 3.66 19.35 11.11
C PRO A 362 4.12 19.02 12.53
N ASN A 363 3.24 18.45 13.34
CA ASN A 363 3.59 17.98 14.69
C ASN A 363 4.37 16.66 14.73
N GLY A 364 4.75 16.12 13.57
CA GLY A 364 5.46 14.86 13.43
C GLY A 364 4.58 13.60 13.56
N ASP A 365 3.26 13.75 13.70
CA ASP A 365 2.32 12.63 13.59
C ASP A 365 2.19 12.18 12.14
N PHE A 366 1.91 10.89 11.94
CA PHE A 366 1.71 10.36 10.59
C PHE A 366 0.90 9.07 10.59
N THR A 367 0.33 8.77 9.43
CA THR A 367 -0.28 7.47 9.13
C THR A 367 0.28 6.98 7.79
N LEU A 368 0.87 5.78 7.80
CA LEU A 368 1.41 5.07 6.64
C LEU A 368 0.67 3.75 6.43
N SER A 369 0.14 3.55 5.25
CA SER A 369 -0.37 2.25 4.80
C SER A 369 0.70 1.47 4.05
N VAL A 370 0.59 0.14 4.03
CA VAL A 370 1.40 -0.69 3.14
C VAL A 370 1.02 -0.43 1.69
N GLY A 371 2.00 -0.26 0.80
CA GLY A 371 1.78 -0.03 -0.63
C GLY A 371 1.32 -1.29 -1.37
N ILE A 372 0.11 -1.76 -1.09
CA ILE A 372 -0.53 -2.90 -1.75
C ILE A 372 -1.81 -2.48 -2.45
N ARG A 373 -2.30 -3.30 -3.40
CA ARG A 373 -3.47 -2.96 -4.20
C ARG A 373 -3.33 -1.60 -4.85
N ILE A 374 -2.14 -1.30 -5.36
CA ILE A 374 -1.83 -0.04 -6.01
C ILE A 374 -1.93 -0.16 -7.52
N VAL A 375 -2.35 0.93 -8.14
CA VAL A 375 -2.37 1.14 -9.58
C VAL A 375 -1.66 2.46 -9.88
N LEU A 376 -0.65 2.41 -10.73
CA LEU A 376 0.06 3.58 -11.22
C LEU A 376 -0.44 3.89 -12.62
N THR A 377 -0.94 5.10 -12.84
CA THR A 377 -1.53 5.49 -14.12
C THR A 377 -0.69 6.55 -14.81
N LYS A 378 -0.50 6.35 -16.12
CA LYS A 378 0.02 7.33 -17.08
C LYS A 378 -0.99 7.46 -18.23
N PRO A 379 -0.91 8.45 -19.11
CA PRO A 379 -1.85 8.56 -20.24
C PRO A 379 -2.01 7.25 -21.00
N GLY A 380 -3.23 6.70 -21.00
CA GLY A 380 -3.58 5.46 -21.68
C GLY A 380 -3.08 4.16 -21.06
N LYS A 381 -2.40 4.20 -19.91
CA LYS A 381 -1.75 3.03 -19.30
C LYS A 381 -2.04 2.94 -17.80
N ALA A 382 -2.38 1.76 -17.33
CA ALA A 382 -2.39 1.40 -15.92
C ALA A 382 -1.36 0.29 -15.66
N THR A 383 -0.54 0.46 -14.65
CA THR A 383 0.44 -0.53 -14.18
C THR A 383 0.10 -0.89 -12.75
N PHE A 384 -0.02 -2.17 -12.44
CA PHE A 384 -0.25 -2.65 -11.07
C PHE A 384 0.52 -3.94 -10.80
N PHE A 385 0.66 -4.26 -9.52
CA PHE A 385 1.45 -5.39 -9.05
C PHE A 385 0.58 -6.30 -8.20
N VAL A 386 0.83 -7.60 -8.32
CA VAL A 386 0.17 -8.63 -7.53
C VAL A 386 1.19 -9.66 -7.09
N GLY A 387 1.12 -10.06 -5.84
CA GLY A 387 2.07 -11.00 -5.25
C GLY A 387 1.51 -11.70 -4.03
N GLY A 388 2.29 -12.61 -3.48
CA GLY A 388 1.96 -13.36 -2.29
C GLY A 388 3.18 -13.73 -1.47
N GLY A 389 2.98 -14.01 -0.19
CA GLY A 389 4.01 -14.52 0.71
C GLY A 389 4.23 -16.01 0.48
N ILE A 390 5.41 -16.36 -0.02
CA ILE A 390 5.81 -17.76 -0.23
C ILE A 390 6.40 -18.30 1.06
N VAL A 391 5.85 -19.41 1.51
CA VAL A 391 6.29 -20.17 2.70
C VAL A 391 6.58 -21.62 2.31
N TRP A 392 7.06 -22.42 3.26
CA TRP A 392 7.39 -23.84 3.02
C TRP A 392 6.27 -24.64 2.36
N ASP A 393 5.03 -24.49 2.83
CA ASP A 393 3.86 -25.22 2.34
C ASP A 393 3.22 -24.63 1.08
N SER A 394 3.77 -23.53 0.52
CA SER A 394 3.25 -22.89 -0.68
C SER A 394 3.30 -23.83 -1.88
N ASP A 395 2.19 -23.92 -2.61
CA ASP A 395 2.10 -24.58 -3.92
C ASP A 395 2.22 -23.52 -5.03
N PRO A 396 3.20 -23.63 -5.95
CA PRO A 396 3.42 -22.60 -6.95
C PRO A 396 2.21 -22.27 -7.82
N GLN A 397 1.38 -23.26 -8.15
CA GLN A 397 0.19 -23.05 -8.98
C GLN A 397 -0.89 -22.26 -8.18
N LYS A 398 -1.10 -22.60 -6.91
CA LYS A 398 -2.05 -21.89 -6.04
C LYS A 398 -1.61 -20.46 -5.78
N GLU A 399 -0.31 -20.22 -5.58
CA GLU A 399 0.24 -18.87 -5.40
C GLU A 399 0.01 -18.01 -6.66
N PHE A 400 0.18 -18.59 -7.86
CA PHE A 400 -0.16 -17.91 -9.10
C PHE A 400 -1.66 -17.57 -9.19
N GLU A 401 -2.53 -18.52 -8.89
CA GLU A 401 -3.99 -18.32 -8.88
C GLU A 401 -4.41 -17.24 -7.87
N GLU A 402 -3.74 -17.18 -6.72
CA GLU A 402 -3.95 -16.14 -5.71
C GLU A 402 -3.59 -14.75 -6.24
N THR A 403 -2.53 -14.61 -7.05
CA THR A 403 -2.20 -13.31 -7.68
C THR A 403 -3.31 -12.83 -8.61
N LEU A 404 -3.91 -13.76 -9.38
CA LEU A 404 -5.04 -13.43 -10.26
C LEU A 404 -6.27 -13.03 -9.44
N LEU A 405 -6.54 -13.71 -8.34
CA LEU A 405 -7.64 -13.34 -7.44
C LEU A 405 -7.42 -11.94 -6.84
N LYS A 406 -6.20 -11.64 -6.43
CA LYS A 406 -5.83 -10.32 -5.88
C LYS A 406 -5.96 -9.19 -6.91
N SER A 407 -5.84 -9.47 -8.20
CA SER A 407 -6.01 -8.47 -9.26
C SER A 407 -7.48 -8.10 -9.54
N GLN A 408 -8.43 -8.95 -9.14
CA GLN A 408 -9.84 -8.82 -9.53
C GLN A 408 -10.50 -7.49 -9.16
N ALA A 409 -10.19 -6.92 -7.99
CA ALA A 409 -10.79 -5.65 -7.59
C ALA A 409 -10.36 -4.50 -8.52
N MET A 410 -9.09 -4.49 -8.93
CA MET A 410 -8.53 -3.50 -9.85
C MET A 410 -9.08 -3.67 -11.27
N THR A 411 -9.14 -4.92 -11.76
CA THR A 411 -9.62 -5.21 -13.12
C THR A 411 -11.12 -5.01 -13.27
N LYS A 412 -11.94 -5.39 -12.27
CA LYS A 412 -13.39 -5.14 -12.28
C LYS A 412 -13.73 -3.65 -12.34
N ALA A 413 -12.95 -2.80 -11.69
CA ALA A 413 -13.14 -1.36 -11.76
C ALA A 413 -12.85 -0.79 -13.16
N MET A 414 -12.02 -1.46 -13.96
CA MET A 414 -11.78 -1.10 -15.37
C MET A 414 -12.94 -1.53 -16.29
N ASP A 415 -13.60 -2.67 -16.04
CA ASP A 415 -14.68 -3.22 -16.88
C ASP A 415 -15.98 -2.43 -16.77
N ILE A 416 -16.32 -1.90 -15.60
CA ILE A 416 -17.55 -1.11 -15.39
C ILE A 416 -17.60 0.13 -16.31
N SER A 417 -16.49 0.52 -16.91
CA SER A 417 -16.41 1.68 -17.81
C SER A 417 -16.96 1.45 -19.22
N ASN A 418 -17.28 0.22 -19.62
CA ASN A 418 -17.69 -0.10 -21.00
C ASN A 418 -19.21 -0.12 -21.21
N ASP A 419 -20.05 -0.03 -20.15
CA ASP A 419 -21.51 -0.11 -20.26
C ASP A 419 -22.23 1.26 -20.24
N ALA A 420 -21.49 2.37 -20.29
CA ALA A 420 -22.03 3.74 -20.30
C ALA A 420 -21.85 4.44 -21.67
N GLY A 421 -21.98 3.67 -22.76
CA GLY A 421 -21.93 4.20 -24.13
C GLY A 421 -23.26 4.06 -24.87
#